data_df858f1269a77d1148f18fed1b666872
#
_entry.id   df858f1269a77d1148f18fed1b666872
#
_cell.length_a   1.000
_cell.length_b   1.000
_cell.length_c   1.000
_cell.angle_alpha   90.00
_cell.angle_beta   90.00
_cell.angle_gamma   90.00
#
_symmetry.space_group_name_H-M   'P 1'
#
loop_
_entity.id
_entity.type
_entity.pdbx_description
1 polymer ?
#
loop_
_entity_poly.entity_id
_entity_poly.type
_entity_poly.pdbx_seq_one_letter_code
_entity_poly.pdbx_strand_id
1 'polypeptide(L)'
;MNLPQDETFEENTSFTEDCDVNSVTTIASGEILNISSADIFTAEQCQQILDTCIEELWMPCRVVGDDNLHKGHRQKLKGNPDGFPFLDIKDITKNANVQIYDFNLLGIIDQDYPQVFQYKKDDYYDLHVDMNPLSITRKMTFIIALDEIKDRTGGVIEFLNTKLDTKLQDKGSILIFPSFLPWKITKVESGTVRFIIGHVHGSLFK
;
A
#
# COMPACT_ATOMS: atom_id res chain seq x y z
N MET A 1 57.56 -8.83 -15.33
CA MET A 1 56.32 -8.05 -15.25
C MET A 1 55.22 -9.01 -14.79
N ASN A 2 54.98 -9.01 -13.48
CA ASN A 2 53.98 -9.89 -12.87
C ASN A 2 52.70 -9.08 -12.72
N LEU A 3 51.57 -9.60 -13.27
CA LEU A 3 50.23 -9.09 -13.06
C LEU A 3 49.76 -9.50 -11.66
N PRO A 4 49.05 -8.66 -10.93
CA PRO A 4 48.49 -9.03 -9.63
C PRO A 4 47.29 -9.96 -9.82
N GLN A 5 47.21 -10.95 -8.93
CA GLN A 5 46.15 -11.93 -8.85
C GLN A 5 44.88 -11.31 -8.29
N ASP A 6 43.76 -11.80 -8.79
CA ASP A 6 42.35 -11.54 -8.40
C ASP A 6 42.15 -11.60 -6.88
N GLU A 7 41.67 -10.50 -6.30
CA GLU A 7 41.02 -10.49 -4.99
C GLU A 7 39.59 -10.94 -5.16
N THR A 8 39.28 -12.12 -4.68
CA THR A 8 37.90 -12.64 -4.54
C THR A 8 37.18 -11.81 -3.50
N PHE A 9 36.18 -11.05 -3.95
CA PHE A 9 35.18 -10.43 -3.07
C PHE A 9 34.33 -11.55 -2.42
N GLU A 10 34.54 -11.79 -1.14
CA GLU A 10 33.58 -12.55 -0.32
C GLU A 10 32.34 -11.69 -0.08
N GLU A 11 31.22 -12.06 -0.72
CA GLU A 11 29.90 -11.56 -0.39
C GLU A 11 29.50 -12.05 1.00
N ASN A 12 29.65 -11.18 1.99
CA ASN A 12 29.07 -11.38 3.32
C ASN A 12 27.57 -11.03 3.25
N THR A 13 26.76 -11.98 2.75
CA THR A 13 25.30 -11.92 2.92
C THR A 13 24.91 -12.56 4.24
N SER A 14 24.97 -11.80 5.33
CA SER A 14 24.20 -12.15 6.53
C SER A 14 22.76 -11.69 6.34
N PHE A 15 21.96 -12.52 5.70
CA PHE A 15 20.50 -12.39 5.79
C PHE A 15 20.10 -12.79 7.21
N THR A 16 19.59 -11.84 7.98
CA THR A 16 18.83 -12.16 9.17
C THR A 16 17.50 -12.77 8.72
N GLU A 17 17.43 -14.10 8.80
CA GLU A 17 16.18 -14.86 8.77
C GLU A 17 15.40 -14.49 10.02
N ASP A 18 14.39 -13.60 9.91
CA ASP A 18 13.28 -13.47 10.87
C ASP A 18 12.23 -12.45 10.35
N CYS A 19 11.76 -12.66 9.14
CA CYS A 19 10.42 -12.22 8.73
C CYS A 19 9.72 -13.46 8.18
N ASP A 20 8.85 -14.04 8.97
CA ASP A 20 8.05 -15.19 8.59
C ASP A 20 7.03 -14.76 7.51
N VAL A 21 7.48 -14.74 6.24
CA VAL A 21 6.68 -14.33 5.05
C VAL A 21 5.68 -15.44 4.68
N ASN A 22 5.45 -16.42 5.56
CA ASN A 22 4.64 -17.61 5.31
C ASN A 22 3.12 -17.40 5.37
N SER A 23 2.64 -16.15 5.53
CA SER A 23 1.19 -15.86 5.54
C SER A 23 0.70 -15.06 4.33
N VAL A 24 1.47 -14.98 3.23
CA VAL A 24 0.97 -14.37 2.00
C VAL A 24 -0.11 -15.24 1.40
N THR A 25 -1.35 -14.93 1.68
CA THR A 25 -2.48 -15.60 1.06
C THR A 25 -2.69 -15.02 -0.34
N THR A 26 -2.26 -15.75 -1.36
CA THR A 26 -2.60 -15.43 -2.74
C THR A 26 -4.06 -15.82 -2.97
N ILE A 27 -4.96 -14.84 -3.01
CA ILE A 27 -6.34 -15.09 -3.42
C ILE A 27 -6.38 -15.06 -4.96
N ALA A 28 -6.10 -16.20 -5.56
CA ALA A 28 -6.43 -16.45 -6.95
C ALA A 28 -7.90 -16.86 -7.05
N SER A 29 -8.82 -15.93 -6.90
CA SER A 29 -10.12 -16.08 -7.54
C SER A 29 -9.92 -15.67 -9.00
N GLY A 30 -10.18 -16.55 -9.95
CA GLY A 30 -9.77 -16.57 -11.35
C GLY A 30 -9.72 -15.28 -12.19
N GLU A 31 -9.87 -14.09 -11.63
CA GLU A 31 -9.93 -12.82 -12.35
C GLU A 31 -9.15 -11.64 -11.72
N ILE A 32 -8.73 -11.72 -10.45
CA ILE A 32 -8.00 -10.62 -9.80
C ILE A 32 -6.75 -11.15 -9.09
N LEU A 33 -5.58 -10.79 -9.62
CA LEU A 33 -4.30 -11.01 -8.98
C LEU A 33 -4.07 -9.92 -7.92
N ASN A 34 -4.32 -10.23 -6.66
CA ASN A 34 -3.91 -9.39 -5.54
C ASN A 34 -3.10 -10.21 -4.52
N ILE A 35 -2.24 -9.54 -3.78
CA ILE A 35 -1.59 -10.08 -2.60
C ILE A 35 -2.21 -9.40 -1.41
N SER A 36 -2.67 -10.18 -0.47
CA SER A 36 -3.08 -9.70 0.83
C SER A 36 -2.41 -10.52 1.92
N SER A 37 -1.96 -9.88 2.97
CA SER A 37 -1.42 -10.52 4.15
C SER A 37 -1.98 -9.84 5.38
N ALA A 38 -2.41 -10.62 6.37
CA ALA A 38 -2.76 -10.15 7.69
C ALA A 38 -1.49 -9.96 8.53
N ASP A 39 -1.57 -9.07 9.52
CA ASP A 39 -0.55 -8.89 10.57
C ASP A 39 0.86 -8.51 10.07
N ILE A 40 0.96 -7.77 8.96
CA ILE A 40 2.23 -7.22 8.46
C ILE A 40 2.79 -6.17 9.45
N PHE A 41 1.90 -5.31 9.98
CA PHE A 41 2.25 -4.38 11.03
C PHE A 41 1.54 -4.75 12.32
N THR A 42 2.28 -4.70 13.43
CA THR A 42 1.68 -4.88 14.75
C THR A 42 0.74 -3.72 15.09
N ALA A 43 -0.12 -3.92 16.08
CA ALA A 43 -1.00 -2.86 16.58
C ALA A 43 -0.22 -1.64 17.07
N GLU A 44 0.95 -1.85 17.71
CA GLU A 44 1.86 -0.81 18.17
C GLU A 44 2.48 -0.05 16.99
N GLN A 45 2.89 -0.74 15.94
CA GLN A 45 3.43 -0.12 14.72
C GLN A 45 2.36 0.72 14.01
N CYS A 46 1.12 0.23 13.91
CA CYS A 46 0.00 1.03 13.38
C CYS A 46 -0.24 2.27 14.24
N GLN A 47 -0.22 2.15 15.57
CA GLN A 47 -0.38 3.28 16.48
C GLN A 47 0.77 4.28 16.36
N GLN A 48 2.02 3.80 16.27
CA GLN A 48 3.19 4.66 16.03
C GLN A 48 3.03 5.52 14.77
N ILE A 49 2.50 4.96 13.68
CA ILE A 49 2.21 5.72 12.46
C ILE A 49 1.13 6.78 12.73
N LEU A 50 0.04 6.40 13.40
CA LEU A 50 -1.05 7.31 13.71
C LEU A 50 -0.61 8.46 14.63
N ASP A 51 0.31 8.22 15.56
CA ASP A 51 0.86 9.23 16.46
C ASP A 51 1.73 10.28 15.71
N THR A 52 2.20 9.97 14.51
CA THR A 52 2.88 10.96 13.64
C THR A 52 1.91 11.88 12.91
N CYS A 53 0.61 11.55 12.88
CA CYS A 53 -0.41 12.35 12.24
C CYS A 53 -0.70 13.59 13.08
N ILE A 54 -0.77 14.75 12.43
CA ILE A 54 -1.03 16.04 13.06
C ILE A 54 -2.41 16.53 12.60
N GLU A 55 -3.28 16.88 13.54
CA GLU A 55 -4.69 17.21 13.24
C GLU A 55 -4.81 18.37 12.25
N GLU A 56 -3.98 19.39 12.39
CA GLU A 56 -4.00 20.59 11.53
C GLU A 56 -3.47 20.35 10.12
N LEU A 57 -2.84 19.19 9.87
CA LEU A 57 -2.27 18.85 8.55
C LEU A 57 -3.19 17.96 7.71
N TRP A 58 -4.37 17.62 8.20
CA TRP A 58 -5.34 16.89 7.40
C TRP A 58 -5.90 17.78 6.28
N MET A 59 -5.62 17.41 5.05
CA MET A 59 -6.12 18.10 3.84
C MET A 59 -7.25 17.30 3.22
N PRO A 60 -8.32 17.95 2.72
CA PRO A 60 -9.37 17.25 2.00
C PRO A 60 -8.81 16.54 0.76
N CYS A 61 -9.29 15.35 0.50
CA CYS A 61 -9.02 14.63 -0.73
C CYS A 61 -9.71 15.32 -1.90
N ARG A 62 -9.04 15.39 -3.04
CA ARG A 62 -9.60 15.92 -4.29
C ARG A 62 -9.06 15.12 -5.45
N VAL A 63 -9.91 14.86 -6.42
CA VAL A 63 -9.54 14.28 -7.71
C VAL A 63 -9.71 15.36 -8.76
N VAL A 64 -8.70 15.56 -9.60
CA VAL A 64 -8.76 16.58 -10.65
C VAL A 64 -9.87 16.20 -11.63
N GLY A 65 -10.83 17.09 -11.79
CA GLY A 65 -11.95 16.94 -12.72
C GLY A 65 -13.21 16.28 -12.13
N ASP A 66 -13.15 15.76 -10.90
CA ASP A 66 -14.34 15.22 -10.24
C ASP A 66 -14.26 15.37 -8.71
N ASP A 67 -14.91 16.40 -8.19
CA ASP A 67 -14.94 16.67 -6.74
C ASP A 67 -15.78 15.65 -5.94
N ASN A 68 -16.59 14.82 -6.61
CA ASN A 68 -17.45 13.81 -5.98
C ASN A 68 -16.83 12.41 -5.96
N LEU A 69 -15.73 12.21 -6.65
CA LEU A 69 -15.10 10.88 -6.71
C LEU A 69 -14.48 10.46 -5.37
N HIS A 70 -13.94 11.42 -4.61
CA HIS A 70 -13.19 11.15 -3.40
C HIS A 70 -13.53 12.14 -2.29
N LYS A 71 -14.19 11.66 -1.25
CA LYS A 71 -14.48 12.42 -0.04
C LYS A 71 -13.75 11.78 1.14
N GLY A 72 -12.91 12.54 1.79
CA GLY A 72 -12.05 12.12 2.90
C GLY A 72 -10.94 13.13 3.16
N HIS A 73 -10.01 12.77 3.99
CA HIS A 73 -8.86 13.62 4.32
C HIS A 73 -7.56 12.83 4.18
N ARG A 74 -6.46 13.51 3.93
CA ARG A 74 -5.14 12.90 3.77
C ARG A 74 -4.03 13.78 4.32
N GLN A 75 -2.95 13.13 4.74
CA GLN A 75 -1.68 13.79 5.02
C GLN A 75 -0.51 12.92 4.58
N LYS A 76 0.66 13.53 4.39
CA LYS A 76 1.86 12.78 3.99
C LYS A 76 2.24 11.80 5.09
N LEU A 77 2.53 10.54 4.73
CA LEU A 77 3.09 9.55 5.65
C LEU A 77 4.45 10.05 6.17
N LYS A 78 4.64 10.00 7.47
CA LYS A 78 5.89 10.36 8.13
C LYS A 78 6.64 9.10 8.57
N GLY A 79 7.96 9.18 8.59
CA GLY A 79 8.82 8.09 9.04
C GLY A 79 10.24 8.29 8.56
N ASN A 80 11.11 7.34 8.88
CA ASN A 80 12.48 7.32 8.38
C ASN A 80 12.49 6.69 6.97
N PRO A 81 12.99 7.39 5.91
CA PRO A 81 13.06 6.83 4.56
C PRO A 81 13.86 5.51 4.46
N ASP A 82 14.86 5.33 5.34
CA ASP A 82 15.72 4.15 5.42
C ASP A 82 15.34 3.26 6.62
N GLY A 83 14.11 3.34 7.10
CA GLY A 83 13.59 2.57 8.22
C GLY A 83 12.08 2.50 8.20
N PHE A 84 11.49 2.17 9.37
CA PHE A 84 10.04 2.03 9.52
C PHE A 84 9.30 3.35 9.22
N PRO A 85 8.17 3.31 8.51
CA PRO A 85 7.54 2.16 7.84
C PRO A 85 8.00 1.95 6.38
N PHE A 86 8.86 2.82 5.83
CA PHE A 86 9.18 2.85 4.40
C PHE A 86 10.02 1.66 3.94
N LEU A 87 10.98 1.22 4.76
CA LEU A 87 11.80 0.06 4.40
C LEU A 87 10.92 -1.19 4.33
N ASP A 88 10.06 -1.39 5.33
CA ASP A 88 9.13 -2.54 5.36
C ASP A 88 8.19 -2.53 4.16
N ILE A 89 7.58 -1.38 3.83
CA ILE A 89 6.72 -1.23 2.66
C ILE A 89 7.49 -1.55 1.37
N LYS A 90 8.71 -1.06 1.24
CA LYS A 90 9.56 -1.29 0.06
C LYS A 90 9.89 -2.77 -0.10
N ASP A 91 10.27 -3.45 0.97
CA ASP A 91 10.64 -4.86 0.93
C ASP A 91 9.43 -5.75 0.61
N ILE A 92 8.28 -5.49 1.26
CA ILE A 92 7.04 -6.23 1.00
C ILE A 92 6.57 -6.04 -0.44
N THR A 93 6.55 -4.81 -0.94
CA THR A 93 6.11 -4.54 -2.32
C THR A 93 7.07 -5.11 -3.37
N LYS A 94 8.38 -5.11 -3.09
CA LYS A 94 9.38 -5.75 -3.93
C LYS A 94 9.19 -7.26 -3.98
N ASN A 95 9.00 -7.90 -2.82
CA ASN A 95 8.75 -9.34 -2.72
C ASN A 95 7.46 -9.74 -3.46
N ALA A 96 6.38 -8.97 -3.27
CA ALA A 96 5.12 -9.16 -4.00
C ALA A 96 5.32 -9.12 -5.51
N ASN A 97 6.11 -8.17 -6.00
CA ASN A 97 6.40 -8.05 -7.42
C ASN A 97 7.17 -9.26 -7.96
N VAL A 98 8.21 -9.70 -7.25
CA VAL A 98 9.02 -10.87 -7.66
C VAL A 98 8.18 -12.15 -7.70
N GLN A 99 7.25 -12.30 -6.76
CA GLN A 99 6.45 -13.53 -6.67
C GLN A 99 5.32 -13.61 -7.69
N ILE A 100 4.74 -12.46 -8.10
CA ILE A 100 3.47 -12.47 -8.85
C ILE A 100 3.50 -11.62 -10.12
N TYR A 101 4.00 -10.37 -10.06
CA TYR A 101 3.73 -9.41 -11.13
C TYR A 101 4.86 -9.27 -12.15
N ASP A 102 6.09 -9.43 -11.70
CA ASP A 102 7.32 -9.28 -12.51
C ASP A 102 7.36 -7.94 -13.31
N PHE A 103 6.88 -6.86 -12.69
CA PHE A 103 6.97 -5.54 -13.29
C PHE A 103 8.40 -5.00 -13.19
N ASN A 104 8.83 -4.24 -14.21
CA ASN A 104 10.07 -3.49 -14.14
C ASN A 104 9.86 -2.24 -13.27
N LEU A 105 10.23 -2.33 -11.98
CA LEU A 105 9.97 -1.31 -10.97
C LEU A 105 11.06 -0.25 -10.89
N LEU A 106 10.64 0.99 -10.63
CA LEU A 106 11.46 2.12 -10.20
C LEU A 106 11.37 2.37 -8.69
N GLY A 107 10.33 1.83 -8.04
CA GLY A 107 10.06 2.00 -6.61
C GLY A 107 9.07 3.12 -6.29
N ILE A 108 9.06 3.55 -5.03
CA ILE A 108 8.29 4.70 -4.55
C ILE A 108 9.06 5.97 -4.95
N ILE A 109 8.35 6.95 -5.49
CA ILE A 109 8.94 8.21 -5.95
C ILE A 109 8.46 9.41 -5.11
N ASP A 110 9.28 10.45 -5.00
CA ASP A 110 8.98 11.63 -4.17
C ASP A 110 7.73 12.39 -4.60
N GLN A 111 7.41 12.38 -5.90
CA GLN A 111 6.24 13.06 -6.46
C GLN A 111 4.92 12.36 -6.13
N ASP A 112 4.99 11.07 -5.78
CA ASP A 112 3.83 10.24 -5.43
C ASP A 112 4.09 9.47 -4.13
N TYR A 113 4.46 10.21 -3.11
CA TYR A 113 4.84 9.68 -1.81
C TYR A 113 3.62 9.10 -1.07
N PRO A 114 3.76 7.98 -0.36
CA PRO A 114 2.66 7.38 0.39
C PRO A 114 2.01 8.36 1.37
N GLN A 115 0.71 8.24 1.51
CA GLN A 115 -0.09 9.13 2.36
C GLN A 115 -0.96 8.32 3.33
N VAL A 116 -1.22 8.88 4.50
CA VAL A 116 -2.26 8.40 5.40
C VAL A 116 -3.57 9.06 4.99
N PHE A 117 -4.57 8.24 4.71
CA PHE A 117 -5.92 8.66 4.40
C PHE A 117 -6.82 8.43 5.61
N GLN A 118 -7.75 9.34 5.84
CA GLN A 118 -8.76 9.24 6.89
C GLN A 118 -10.15 9.42 6.28
N TYR A 119 -11.04 8.49 6.59
CA TYR A 119 -12.45 8.50 6.20
C TYR A 119 -13.30 8.47 7.46
N LYS A 120 -14.15 9.47 7.62
CA LYS A 120 -15.15 9.59 8.69
C LYS A 120 -16.54 9.31 8.12
N LYS A 121 -17.57 9.34 8.95
CA LYS A 121 -18.96 9.14 8.51
C LYS A 121 -19.27 9.96 7.26
N ASP A 122 -19.88 9.32 6.26
CA ASP A 122 -20.23 9.84 4.95
C ASP A 122 -19.07 10.08 3.98
N ASP A 123 -17.83 9.73 4.36
CA ASP A 123 -16.69 9.76 3.45
C ASP A 123 -16.57 8.44 2.67
N TYR A 124 -15.96 8.50 1.49
CA TYR A 124 -15.82 7.39 0.56
C TYR A 124 -14.74 7.69 -0.49
N TYR A 125 -14.33 6.67 -1.23
CA TYR A 125 -13.59 6.82 -2.48
C TYR A 125 -14.29 5.95 -3.52
N ASP A 126 -14.93 6.57 -4.51
CA ASP A 126 -15.74 5.86 -5.49
C ASP A 126 -14.88 5.05 -6.46
N LEU A 127 -15.52 4.24 -7.30
CA LEU A 127 -14.85 3.32 -8.21
C LEU A 127 -13.91 4.08 -9.16
N HIS A 128 -12.64 3.73 -9.14
CA HIS A 128 -11.59 4.35 -9.94
C HIS A 128 -10.45 3.38 -10.24
N VAL A 129 -9.51 3.81 -11.04
CA VAL A 129 -8.20 3.19 -11.27
C VAL A 129 -7.10 4.16 -10.92
N ASP A 130 -6.03 3.70 -10.30
CA ASP A 130 -4.90 4.56 -9.90
C ASP A 130 -3.97 4.89 -11.07
N MET A 131 -3.89 3.99 -12.05
CA MET A 131 -3.13 4.22 -13.27
C MET A 131 -4.01 4.95 -14.30
N ASN A 132 -3.66 6.19 -14.60
CA ASN A 132 -4.33 7.03 -15.59
C ASN A 132 -3.28 7.77 -16.44
N PRO A 133 -3.66 8.56 -17.46
CA PRO A 133 -2.70 9.26 -18.33
C PRO A 133 -1.70 10.16 -17.60
N LEU A 134 -2.02 10.67 -16.40
CA LEU A 134 -1.14 11.50 -15.59
C LEU A 134 -0.26 10.68 -14.62
N SER A 135 -0.60 9.41 -14.43
CA SER A 135 0.07 8.48 -13.50
C SER A 135 0.36 7.10 -14.13
N ILE A 136 0.68 7.10 -15.42
CA ILE A 136 0.88 5.89 -16.25
C ILE A 136 2.04 5.00 -15.76
N THR A 137 2.93 5.54 -14.93
CA THR A 137 4.05 4.81 -14.35
C THR A 137 3.69 4.05 -13.07
N ARG A 138 2.50 4.26 -12.48
CA ARG A 138 2.02 3.47 -11.34
C ARG A 138 1.80 2.02 -11.78
N LYS A 139 2.53 1.08 -11.16
CA LYS A 139 2.43 -0.36 -11.44
C LYS A 139 1.63 -1.10 -10.42
N MET A 140 1.88 -0.80 -9.16
CA MET A 140 1.17 -1.41 -8.05
C MET A 140 0.66 -0.33 -7.11
N THR A 141 -0.53 -0.54 -6.60
CA THR A 141 -1.11 0.15 -5.45
C THR A 141 -0.96 -0.75 -4.24
N PHE A 142 -0.56 -0.19 -3.13
CA PHE A 142 -0.63 -0.86 -1.83
C PHE A 142 -1.49 -0.06 -0.85
N ILE A 143 -2.24 -0.80 -0.03
CA ILE A 143 -3.10 -0.25 1.00
C ILE A 143 -2.83 -1.00 2.31
N ILE A 144 -2.52 -0.26 3.39
CA ILE A 144 -2.30 -0.83 4.72
C ILE A 144 -3.37 -0.28 5.65
N ALA A 145 -4.10 -1.17 6.31
CA ALA A 145 -5.14 -0.80 7.27
C ALA A 145 -4.52 -0.42 8.62
N LEU A 146 -4.91 0.73 9.18
CA LEU A 146 -4.41 1.22 10.47
C LEU A 146 -5.42 1.09 11.61
N ASP A 147 -6.68 0.76 11.31
CA ASP A 147 -7.76 0.63 12.29
C ASP A 147 -8.41 -0.75 12.23
N GLU A 148 -8.95 -1.18 13.36
CA GLU A 148 -9.72 -2.42 13.47
C GLU A 148 -11.02 -2.34 12.66
N ILE A 149 -11.33 -3.41 11.92
CA ILE A 149 -12.56 -3.44 11.12
C ILE A 149 -13.81 -3.49 11.98
N LYS A 150 -13.72 -4.07 13.18
CA LYS A 150 -14.84 -4.16 14.14
C LYS A 150 -15.31 -2.81 14.69
N ASP A 151 -14.47 -1.77 14.61
CA ASP A 151 -14.74 -0.44 15.18
C ASP A 151 -15.47 0.48 14.20
N ARG A 152 -15.87 -0.06 13.03
CA ARG A 152 -16.51 0.70 11.95
C ARG A 152 -17.60 -0.08 11.22
N THR A 153 -18.46 0.64 10.53
CA THR A 153 -19.38 0.10 9.52
C THR A 153 -19.15 0.82 8.20
N GLY A 154 -19.03 0.09 7.11
CA GLY A 154 -18.59 0.63 5.83
C GLY A 154 -17.08 0.90 5.80
N GLY A 155 -16.63 1.72 4.88
CA GLY A 155 -15.20 2.02 4.69
C GLY A 155 -14.38 0.79 4.30
N VAL A 156 -14.98 -0.18 3.62
CA VAL A 156 -14.31 -1.39 3.14
C VAL A 156 -13.82 -1.23 1.71
N ILE A 157 -12.69 -1.85 1.42
CA ILE A 157 -12.12 -1.90 0.07
C ILE A 157 -12.87 -2.96 -0.72
N GLU A 158 -13.33 -2.59 -1.91
CA GLU A 158 -13.98 -3.49 -2.86
C GLU A 158 -13.38 -3.30 -4.25
N PHE A 159 -13.17 -4.41 -4.96
CA PHE A 159 -12.87 -4.40 -6.39
C PHE A 159 -14.15 -4.52 -7.21
N LEU A 160 -14.09 -4.12 -8.48
CA LEU A 160 -15.20 -4.35 -9.40
C LEU A 160 -15.52 -5.84 -9.45
N ASN A 161 -16.75 -6.20 -9.09
CA ASN A 161 -17.28 -7.58 -9.08
C ASN A 161 -16.63 -8.55 -8.07
N THR A 162 -15.79 -8.08 -7.14
CA THR A 162 -15.17 -8.95 -6.14
C THR A 162 -15.20 -8.29 -4.76
N LYS A 163 -15.68 -9.02 -3.76
CA LYS A 163 -15.57 -8.63 -2.36
C LYS A 163 -14.37 -9.30 -1.73
N LEU A 164 -13.54 -8.52 -1.08
CA LEU A 164 -12.44 -9.04 -0.26
C LEU A 164 -12.97 -9.59 1.05
N ASP A 165 -12.29 -10.62 1.59
CA ASP A 165 -12.48 -11.02 2.97
C ASP A 165 -12.15 -9.83 3.90
N THR A 166 -13.04 -9.55 4.83
CA THR A 166 -12.87 -8.45 5.79
C THR A 166 -11.63 -8.61 6.66
N LYS A 167 -11.18 -9.83 6.95
CA LYS A 167 -9.95 -10.11 7.68
C LYS A 167 -8.71 -9.55 7.00
N LEU A 168 -8.74 -9.42 5.67
CA LEU A 168 -7.65 -8.85 4.88
C LEU A 168 -7.66 -7.32 4.85
N GLN A 169 -8.57 -6.71 5.59
CA GLN A 169 -8.75 -5.27 5.72
C GLN A 169 -8.71 -4.82 7.19
N ASP A 170 -8.30 -5.72 8.08
CA ASP A 170 -8.15 -5.43 9.49
C ASP A 170 -6.81 -4.75 9.79
N LYS A 171 -6.68 -4.16 10.97
CA LYS A 171 -5.47 -3.45 11.41
C LYS A 171 -4.20 -4.27 11.15
N GLY A 172 -3.21 -3.64 10.56
CA GLY A 172 -1.92 -4.26 10.23
C GLY A 172 -1.91 -5.07 8.94
N SER A 173 -3.05 -5.28 8.30
CA SER A 173 -3.12 -5.98 7.02
C SER A 173 -2.65 -5.10 5.87
N ILE A 174 -2.01 -5.71 4.87
CA ILE A 174 -1.66 -5.06 3.61
C ILE A 174 -2.38 -5.72 2.44
N LEU A 175 -2.78 -4.90 1.48
CA LEU A 175 -3.30 -5.30 0.19
C LEU A 175 -2.42 -4.69 -0.89
N ILE A 176 -1.96 -5.50 -1.86
CA ILE A 176 -1.14 -5.06 -2.99
C ILE A 176 -1.79 -5.57 -4.27
N PHE A 177 -1.98 -4.69 -5.24
CA PHE A 177 -2.61 -5.04 -6.52
C PHE A 177 -2.10 -4.14 -7.66
N PRO A 178 -2.25 -4.58 -8.94
CA PRO A 178 -1.93 -3.74 -10.08
C PRO A 178 -2.76 -2.46 -10.11
N SER A 179 -2.11 -1.30 -10.31
CA SER A 179 -2.77 0.01 -10.26
C SER A 179 -3.81 0.26 -11.37
N PHE A 180 -3.91 -0.63 -12.35
CA PHE A 180 -4.95 -0.59 -13.38
C PHE A 180 -6.24 -1.33 -12.99
N LEU A 181 -6.28 -2.01 -11.84
CA LEU A 181 -7.50 -2.66 -11.36
C LEU A 181 -8.48 -1.62 -10.79
N PRO A 182 -9.77 -1.66 -11.17
CA PRO A 182 -10.78 -0.80 -10.60
C PRO A 182 -11.10 -1.21 -9.17
N TRP A 183 -11.07 -0.24 -8.25
CA TRP A 183 -11.34 -0.45 -6.85
C TRP A 183 -12.02 0.77 -6.22
N LYS A 184 -12.58 0.61 -5.04
CA LYS A 184 -13.22 1.68 -4.26
C LYS A 184 -13.09 1.45 -2.77
N ILE A 185 -13.33 2.51 -1.99
CA ILE A 185 -13.63 2.43 -0.56
C ILE A 185 -15.11 2.77 -0.39
N THR A 186 -15.88 1.83 0.15
CA THR A 186 -17.31 2.04 0.38
C THR A 186 -17.53 3.18 1.37
N LYS A 187 -18.72 3.77 1.32
CA LYS A 187 -19.09 4.84 2.25
C LYS A 187 -18.98 4.37 3.70
N VAL A 188 -18.33 5.18 4.54
CA VAL A 188 -18.28 4.97 5.99
C VAL A 188 -19.63 5.36 6.57
N GLU A 189 -20.31 4.42 7.21
CA GLU A 189 -21.61 4.63 7.87
C GLU A 189 -21.43 5.03 9.33
N SER A 190 -20.43 4.45 10.00
CA SER A 190 -20.06 4.80 11.38
C SER A 190 -18.58 4.52 11.65
N GLY A 191 -18.03 5.16 12.67
CA GLY A 191 -16.62 5.05 13.04
C GLY A 191 -15.70 5.91 12.18
N THR A 192 -14.43 5.60 12.22
CA THR A 192 -13.37 6.21 11.40
C THR A 192 -12.49 5.10 10.87
N VAL A 193 -12.04 5.22 9.64
CA VAL A 193 -11.04 4.32 9.08
C VAL A 193 -9.87 5.09 8.50
N ARG A 194 -8.67 4.60 8.77
CA ARG A 194 -7.43 5.16 8.24
C ARG A 194 -6.64 4.08 7.52
N PHE A 195 -6.11 4.46 6.37
CA PHE A 195 -5.26 3.62 5.55
C PHE A 195 -3.98 4.37 5.18
N ILE A 196 -2.86 3.64 5.08
CA ILE A 196 -1.76 4.12 4.23
C ILE A 196 -2.10 3.68 2.81
N ILE A 197 -2.08 4.60 1.86
CA ILE A 197 -2.21 4.31 0.43
C ILE A 197 -1.00 4.88 -0.28
N GLY A 198 -0.38 4.07 -1.14
CA GLY A 198 0.75 4.49 -1.95
C GLY A 198 0.91 3.65 -3.20
N HIS A 199 1.84 4.08 -4.05
CA HIS A 199 2.05 3.47 -5.35
C HIS A 199 3.53 3.12 -5.56
N VAL A 200 3.75 2.01 -6.23
CA VAL A 200 5.08 1.63 -6.73
C VAL A 200 5.12 1.89 -8.22
N HIS A 201 6.07 2.69 -8.64
CA HIS A 201 6.26 3.09 -10.02
C HIS A 201 7.18 2.15 -10.78
N GLY A 202 7.03 2.11 -12.09
CA GLY A 202 7.87 1.32 -13.00
C GLY A 202 7.88 1.87 -14.40
N SER A 203 8.58 1.15 -15.30
CA SER A 203 8.63 1.48 -16.72
C SER A 203 7.25 1.48 -17.36
N LEU A 204 7.07 2.20 -18.44
CA LEU A 204 5.85 2.12 -19.25
C LEU A 204 5.59 0.67 -19.72
N PHE A 205 4.34 0.28 -19.78
CA PHE A 205 3.99 -0.97 -20.45
C PHE A 205 4.35 -0.85 -21.94
N LYS A 206 4.98 -1.90 -22.47
CA LYS A 206 5.34 -2.00 -23.89
C LYS A 206 4.21 -2.64 -24.66
#